data_8de9472490418252ca690c221f01736f
#
_entry.id   8de9472490418252ca690c221f01736f
#
_cell.length_a   1.000
_cell.length_b   1.000
_cell.length_c   1.000
_cell.angle_alpha   90.00
_cell.angle_beta   90.00
_cell.angle_gamma   90.00
#
_symmetry.space_group_name_H-M   'P 1'
#
loop_
_entity.id
_entity.type
_entity.pdbx_description
1 polymer ?
#
loop_
_entity_poly.entity_id
_entity_poly.type
_entity_poly.pdbx_seq_one_letter_code
_entity_poly.pdbx_strand_id
1 'polypeptide(L)'
;STLFPYTTLFRSVLKNDMTVTVGQGRNVAAVANHVGVFPERHCRFICGIGGTKRDNQLIDADHISRNLARKFNGFSETLYAPAYVETPELRAAFMQNRLIKATLEQASKADVAIIGLGDMNENSFMVQLGWFTPQEIATARQEQGVVGDLAGYSFFNIQGKPVDTVMNDRVIGLSLEQLRAIPCVIAIASESTKATAILGALRTGVIDVLATSASNARSVINMQKAL
;
A
#
# COMPACT_ATOMS: atom_id res chain seq x y z
N SER A 1 -3.61 -26.95 -8.58
CA SER A 1 -3.42 -25.81 -7.67
C SER A 1 -2.88 -24.65 -8.49
N THR A 2 -3.75 -23.71 -8.84
CA THR A 2 -3.36 -22.47 -9.53
C THR A 2 -2.60 -21.61 -8.50
N LEU A 3 -1.29 -21.78 -8.43
CA LEU A 3 -0.42 -20.88 -7.68
C LEU A 3 -0.52 -19.51 -8.34
N PHE A 4 -1.06 -18.54 -7.63
CA PHE A 4 -1.07 -17.16 -8.08
C PHE A 4 0.40 -16.69 -8.23
N PRO A 5 0.87 -16.24 -9.40
CA PRO A 5 2.29 -15.93 -9.64
C PRO A 5 2.90 -14.96 -8.63
N TYR A 6 2.11 -13.99 -8.15
CA TYR A 6 2.55 -13.00 -7.16
C TYR A 6 2.78 -13.58 -5.74
N THR A 7 2.13 -14.69 -5.38
CA THR A 7 2.42 -15.35 -4.09
C THR A 7 3.75 -16.08 -4.15
N THR A 8 4.08 -16.65 -5.29
CA THR A 8 5.40 -17.27 -5.53
C THR A 8 6.50 -16.21 -5.48
N LEU A 9 6.29 -15.06 -6.10
CA LEU A 9 7.22 -13.93 -6.06
C LEU A 9 7.43 -13.45 -4.61
N PHE A 10 6.36 -13.14 -3.90
CA PHE A 10 6.45 -12.69 -2.50
C PHE A 10 7.22 -13.70 -1.64
N ARG A 11 6.91 -14.98 -1.80
CA ARG A 11 7.60 -16.08 -1.10
C ARG A 11 9.09 -16.15 -1.43
N SER A 12 9.48 -15.91 -2.69
CA SER A 12 10.88 -16.00 -3.10
C SER A 12 11.74 -14.83 -2.58
N VAL A 13 11.12 -13.69 -2.33
CA VAL A 13 11.79 -12.51 -1.77
C VAL A 13 12.03 -12.65 -0.27
N LEU A 14 11.06 -13.22 0.48
CA LEU A 14 11.18 -13.32 1.93
C LEU A 14 12.19 -14.40 2.34
N LYS A 15 13.14 -13.99 3.18
CA LYS A 15 14.09 -14.86 3.85
C LYS A 15 13.77 -14.92 5.35
N ASN A 16 14.49 -15.78 6.07
CA ASN A 16 14.37 -15.85 7.53
C ASN A 16 14.73 -14.52 8.19
N ASP A 17 14.04 -14.19 9.29
CA ASP A 17 14.25 -13.01 10.15
C ASP A 17 14.04 -11.65 9.46
N MET A 18 13.48 -11.63 8.24
CA MET A 18 13.16 -10.36 7.58
C MET A 18 11.98 -9.61 8.23
N THR A 19 12.08 -8.30 8.22
CA THR A 19 11.00 -7.39 8.57
C THR A 19 10.25 -6.95 7.30
N VAL A 20 8.93 -7.04 7.34
CA VAL A 20 8.05 -6.71 6.21
C VAL A 20 7.07 -5.62 6.61
N THR A 21 7.07 -4.52 5.92
CA THR A 21 6.01 -3.51 6.04
C THR A 21 4.81 -3.92 5.20
N VAL A 22 3.65 -3.90 5.84
CA VAL A 22 2.39 -4.36 5.26
C VAL A 22 1.43 -3.20 5.07
N GLY A 23 1.04 -2.99 3.83
CA GLY A 23 -0.07 -2.10 3.47
C GLY A 23 -1.43 -2.80 3.61
N GLN A 24 -2.48 -2.09 3.25
CA GLN A 24 -3.85 -2.59 3.26
C GLN A 24 -4.39 -2.86 1.85
N GLY A 25 -5.58 -3.43 1.77
CA GLY A 25 -6.34 -3.56 0.55
C GLY A 25 -6.49 -4.98 0.03
N ARG A 26 -7.41 -5.15 -0.92
CA ARG A 26 -7.82 -6.45 -1.46
C ARG A 26 -6.67 -7.26 -2.06
N ASN A 27 -5.80 -6.62 -2.80
CA ASN A 27 -4.68 -7.29 -3.46
C ASN A 27 -3.63 -7.79 -2.45
N VAL A 28 -3.31 -6.99 -1.43
CA VAL A 28 -2.37 -7.38 -0.36
C VAL A 28 -2.98 -8.52 0.48
N ALA A 29 -4.27 -8.42 0.82
CA ALA A 29 -4.99 -9.47 1.51
C ALA A 29 -5.00 -10.79 0.71
N ALA A 30 -5.17 -10.71 -0.62
CA ALA A 30 -5.13 -11.89 -1.48
C ALA A 30 -3.77 -12.61 -1.43
N VAL A 31 -2.66 -11.86 -1.39
CA VAL A 31 -1.32 -12.45 -1.18
C VAL A 31 -1.27 -13.16 0.17
N ALA A 32 -1.65 -12.48 1.25
CA ALA A 32 -1.63 -13.06 2.60
C ALA A 32 -2.48 -14.33 2.69
N ASN A 33 -3.62 -14.37 1.99
CA ASN A 33 -4.50 -15.54 2.02
C ASN A 33 -3.92 -16.75 1.25
N HIS A 34 -3.18 -16.52 0.17
CA HIS A 34 -2.76 -17.57 -0.76
C HIS A 34 -1.26 -17.91 -0.71
N VAL A 35 -0.43 -17.20 0.06
CA VAL A 35 1.03 -17.37 0.06
C VAL A 35 1.52 -18.73 0.55
N GLY A 36 0.70 -19.53 1.19
CA GLY A 36 1.12 -20.80 1.82
C GLY A 36 1.62 -20.61 3.24
N VAL A 37 2.20 -21.68 3.81
CA VAL A 37 2.69 -21.72 5.20
C VAL A 37 4.19 -22.06 5.19
N PHE A 38 5.00 -21.29 5.91
CA PHE A 38 6.47 -21.38 5.96
C PHE A 38 6.94 -21.23 7.41
N PRO A 39 6.74 -22.24 8.25
CA PRO A 39 7.01 -22.15 9.69
C PRO A 39 8.50 -22.01 10.04
N GLU A 40 9.39 -22.27 9.08
CA GLU A 40 10.83 -22.11 9.23
C GLU A 40 11.33 -20.66 9.07
N ARG A 41 10.45 -19.73 8.69
CA ARG A 41 10.79 -18.33 8.45
C ARG A 41 10.19 -17.45 9.52
N HIS A 42 10.99 -16.91 10.41
CA HIS A 42 10.55 -16.08 11.54
C HIS A 42 10.48 -14.60 11.17
N CYS A 43 9.64 -14.26 10.19
CA CYS A 43 9.51 -12.88 9.72
C CYS A 43 8.69 -12.01 10.69
N ARG A 44 9.02 -10.72 10.73
CA ARG A 44 8.23 -9.70 11.43
C ARG A 44 7.39 -8.94 10.40
N PHE A 45 6.10 -8.75 10.68
CA PHE A 45 5.16 -8.03 9.82
C PHE A 45 4.64 -6.81 10.56
N ILE A 46 4.95 -5.61 10.06
CA ILE A 46 4.62 -4.33 10.69
C ILE A 46 3.61 -3.58 9.82
N CYS A 47 2.56 -3.05 10.42
CA CYS A 47 1.58 -2.23 9.71
C CYS A 47 2.22 -0.92 9.23
N GLY A 48 2.24 -0.68 7.92
CA GLY A 48 2.72 0.57 7.31
C GLY A 48 1.67 1.67 7.26
N ILE A 49 0.44 1.37 7.63
CA ILE A 49 -0.70 2.29 7.69
C ILE A 49 -1.59 1.93 8.89
N GLY A 50 -2.31 2.89 9.42
CA GLY A 50 -3.26 2.70 10.51
C GLY A 50 -4.42 1.78 10.18
N GLY A 51 -5.21 1.42 11.19
CA GLY A 51 -6.35 0.52 11.05
C GLY A 51 -7.56 1.16 10.38
N THR A 52 -8.36 0.33 9.71
CA THR A 52 -9.64 0.73 9.11
C THR A 52 -10.78 -0.02 9.77
N LYS A 53 -11.82 0.70 10.17
CA LYS A 53 -13.03 0.09 10.69
C LYS A 53 -14.02 -0.12 9.55
N ARG A 54 -14.24 -1.37 9.16
CA ARG A 54 -15.38 -1.77 8.33
C ARG A 54 -15.74 -3.22 8.58
N ASP A 55 -16.97 -3.60 8.22
CA ASP A 55 -17.50 -4.97 8.30
C ASP A 55 -16.63 -6.00 7.54
N ASN A 56 -15.71 -5.53 6.73
CA ASN A 56 -14.77 -6.35 5.95
C ASN A 56 -13.32 -6.17 6.46
N GLN A 57 -13.08 -6.55 7.71
CA GLN A 57 -11.77 -6.46 8.38
C GLN A 57 -10.64 -7.23 7.66
N LEU A 58 -10.96 -8.12 6.71
CA LEU A 58 -10.00 -8.98 6.02
C LEU A 58 -8.97 -8.23 5.15
N ILE A 59 -9.20 -6.96 4.87
CA ILE A 59 -8.35 -6.09 4.03
C ILE A 59 -7.58 -5.04 4.83
N ASP A 60 -7.76 -5.02 6.14
CA ASP A 60 -7.03 -4.16 7.08
C ASP A 60 -5.58 -4.62 7.23
N ALA A 61 -4.64 -3.67 7.35
CA ALA A 61 -3.21 -3.97 7.46
C ALA A 61 -2.88 -4.84 8.67
N ASP A 62 -3.56 -4.65 9.80
CA ASP A 62 -3.36 -5.45 11.01
C ASP A 62 -3.81 -6.90 10.81
N HIS A 63 -5.00 -7.10 10.23
CA HIS A 63 -5.48 -8.44 9.90
C HIS A 63 -4.53 -9.16 8.94
N ILE A 64 -4.09 -8.47 7.89
CA ILE A 64 -3.15 -9.01 6.90
C ILE A 64 -1.82 -9.38 7.56
N SER A 65 -1.26 -8.49 8.39
CA SER A 65 0.00 -8.72 9.13
C SER A 65 -0.09 -9.92 10.05
N ARG A 66 -1.18 -10.06 10.81
CA ARG A 66 -1.41 -11.24 11.69
C ARG A 66 -1.55 -12.53 10.89
N ASN A 67 -2.23 -12.49 9.75
CA ASN A 67 -2.36 -13.66 8.88
C ASN A 67 -1.00 -14.11 8.34
N LEU A 68 -0.18 -13.17 7.87
CA LEU A 68 1.19 -13.44 7.42
C LEU A 68 2.06 -13.96 8.57
N ALA A 69 2.03 -13.33 9.74
CA ALA A 69 2.81 -13.75 10.90
C ALA A 69 2.52 -15.21 11.28
N ARG A 70 1.26 -15.63 11.29
CA ARG A 70 0.89 -17.05 11.55
C ARG A 70 1.47 -18.00 10.50
N LYS A 71 1.52 -17.60 9.23
CA LYS A 71 2.01 -18.43 8.14
C LYS A 71 3.54 -18.56 8.11
N PHE A 72 4.24 -17.57 8.65
CA PHE A 72 5.69 -17.51 8.69
C PHE A 72 6.25 -17.73 10.09
N ASN A 73 5.45 -18.25 11.02
CA ASN A 73 5.85 -18.46 12.44
C ASN A 73 6.58 -17.24 13.05
N GLY A 74 6.09 -16.05 12.71
CA GLY A 74 6.71 -14.78 13.05
C GLY A 74 5.83 -13.93 13.94
N PHE A 75 6.10 -12.63 13.93
CA PHE A 75 5.40 -11.64 14.76
C PHE A 75 4.69 -10.62 13.88
N SER A 76 3.57 -10.08 14.39
CA SER A 76 2.91 -8.93 13.81
C SER A 76 2.96 -7.74 14.77
N GLU A 77 3.15 -6.55 14.24
CA GLU A 77 3.15 -5.31 15.00
C GLU A 77 2.08 -4.36 14.44
N THR A 78 1.14 -3.99 15.29
CA THR A 78 0.00 -3.15 14.96
C THR A 78 0.37 -1.68 15.08
N LEU A 79 0.00 -0.87 14.10
CA LEU A 79 0.02 0.58 14.23
C LEU A 79 -1.27 1.03 14.94
N TYR A 80 -1.15 1.40 16.22
CA TYR A 80 -2.28 1.80 17.07
C TYR A 80 -2.77 3.21 16.76
N ALA A 81 -3.18 3.41 15.51
CA ALA A 81 -3.78 4.63 15.01
C ALA A 81 -4.84 4.29 13.98
N PRO A 82 -5.86 5.13 13.77
CA PRO A 82 -6.72 5.01 12.59
C PRO A 82 -5.90 5.31 11.32
N ALA A 83 -6.27 4.70 10.19
CA ALA A 83 -5.64 5.00 8.92
C ALA A 83 -5.99 6.40 8.41
N TYR A 84 -7.20 6.84 8.73
CA TYR A 84 -7.75 8.14 8.33
C TYR A 84 -8.30 8.87 9.53
N VAL A 85 -8.13 10.20 9.53
CA VAL A 85 -8.71 11.14 10.49
C VAL A 85 -9.34 12.31 9.75
N GLU A 86 -10.29 12.98 10.39
CA GLU A 86 -11.12 14.00 9.77
C GLU A 86 -10.37 15.31 9.52
N THR A 87 -9.34 15.60 10.32
CA THR A 87 -8.61 16.87 10.21
C THR A 87 -7.09 16.72 10.27
N PRO A 88 -6.34 17.64 9.65
CA PRO A 88 -4.88 17.68 9.73
C PRO A 88 -4.35 17.81 11.16
N GLU A 89 -5.04 18.57 12.02
CA GLU A 89 -4.63 18.79 13.41
C GLU A 89 -4.71 17.48 14.19
N LEU A 90 -5.75 16.68 13.96
CA LEU A 90 -5.89 15.38 14.60
C LEU A 90 -4.80 14.42 14.13
N ARG A 91 -4.47 14.40 12.82
CA ARG A 91 -3.32 13.65 12.31
C ARG A 91 -2.03 14.09 12.98
N ALA A 92 -1.78 15.39 13.07
CA ALA A 92 -0.57 15.92 13.69
C ALA A 92 -0.44 15.46 15.16
N ALA A 93 -1.57 15.44 15.91
CA ALA A 93 -1.59 14.94 17.29
C ALA A 93 -1.24 13.45 17.36
N PHE A 94 -1.82 12.60 16.51
CA PHE A 94 -1.44 11.19 16.43
C PHE A 94 0.03 10.99 16.08
N MET A 95 0.54 11.75 15.11
CA MET A 95 1.94 11.67 14.68
C MET A 95 2.95 12.15 15.74
N GLN A 96 2.50 12.81 16.82
CA GLN A 96 3.35 13.13 17.98
C GLN A 96 3.40 11.99 19.01
N ASN A 97 2.50 11.03 18.96
CA ASN A 97 2.48 9.91 19.88
C ASN A 97 3.72 9.03 19.74
N ARG A 98 4.40 8.74 20.85
CA ARG A 98 5.67 7.99 20.86
C ARG A 98 5.55 6.57 20.28
N LEU A 99 4.44 5.87 20.60
CA LEU A 99 4.22 4.51 20.09
C LEU A 99 4.00 4.51 18.58
N ILE A 100 3.19 5.43 18.07
CA ILE A 100 2.93 5.56 16.63
C ILE A 100 4.21 5.88 15.89
N LYS A 101 4.99 6.86 16.38
CA LYS A 101 6.32 7.18 15.80
C LYS A 101 7.24 5.97 15.76
N ALA A 102 7.35 5.26 16.88
CA ALA A 102 8.23 4.09 16.97
C ALA A 102 7.83 2.98 15.99
N THR A 103 6.53 2.68 15.87
CA THR A 103 6.05 1.67 14.92
C THR A 103 6.29 2.10 13.47
N LEU A 104 5.99 3.36 13.10
CA LEU A 104 6.27 3.87 11.76
C LEU A 104 7.77 3.93 11.44
N GLU A 105 8.60 4.25 12.42
CA GLU A 105 10.07 4.22 12.26
C GLU A 105 10.57 2.80 12.03
N GLN A 106 10.06 1.81 12.75
CA GLN A 106 10.40 0.41 12.50
C GLN A 106 9.89 -0.06 11.12
N ALA A 107 8.67 0.29 10.76
CA ALA A 107 8.09 -0.02 9.45
C ALA A 107 8.93 0.59 8.31
N SER A 108 9.43 1.81 8.46
CA SER A 108 10.25 2.48 7.43
C SER A 108 11.65 1.86 7.26
N LYS A 109 12.11 1.06 8.23
CA LYS A 109 13.40 0.34 8.19
C LYS A 109 13.25 -1.14 7.80
N ALA A 110 12.08 -1.54 7.32
CA ALA A 110 11.82 -2.91 6.90
C ALA A 110 12.70 -3.31 5.70
N ASP A 111 12.94 -4.61 5.54
CA ASP A 111 13.66 -5.17 4.39
C ASP A 111 12.80 -5.21 3.14
N VAL A 112 11.48 -5.39 3.33
CA VAL A 112 10.50 -5.49 2.25
C VAL A 112 9.24 -4.71 2.60
N ALA A 113 8.63 -4.05 1.62
CA ALA A 113 7.26 -3.54 1.72
C ALA A 113 6.36 -4.29 0.75
N ILE A 114 5.15 -4.65 1.21
CA ILE A 114 4.08 -5.15 0.36
C ILE A 114 2.91 -4.18 0.43
N ILE A 115 2.59 -3.54 -0.69
CA ILE A 115 1.63 -2.44 -0.74
C ILE A 115 0.61 -2.60 -1.87
N GLY A 116 -0.56 -2.01 -1.68
CA GLY A 116 -1.54 -1.79 -2.73
C GLY A 116 -1.21 -0.54 -3.54
N LEU A 117 -1.76 -0.48 -4.75
CA LEU A 117 -1.76 0.69 -5.62
C LEU A 117 -3.22 1.05 -5.91
N GLY A 118 -3.60 2.29 -5.61
CA GLY A 118 -4.91 2.85 -5.88
C GLY A 118 -4.98 3.65 -7.18
N ASP A 119 -6.18 3.80 -7.72
CA ASP A 119 -6.49 4.72 -8.81
C ASP A 119 -7.41 5.85 -8.30
N MET A 120 -7.51 6.91 -9.07
CA MET A 120 -8.34 8.08 -8.76
C MET A 120 -9.76 7.92 -9.33
N ASN A 121 -10.38 6.77 -9.06
CA ASN A 121 -11.77 6.50 -9.41
C ASN A 121 -12.69 6.98 -8.30
N GLU A 122 -13.79 7.62 -8.64
CA GLU A 122 -14.82 8.12 -7.69
C GLU A 122 -15.50 6.98 -6.90
N ASN A 123 -15.37 5.74 -7.37
CA ASN A 123 -15.76 4.53 -6.65
C ASN A 123 -14.55 3.79 -6.06
N SER A 124 -13.42 4.48 -5.88
CA SER A 124 -12.20 3.88 -5.35
C SER A 124 -12.39 3.31 -3.95
N PHE A 125 -11.46 2.46 -3.54
CA PHE A 125 -11.48 1.86 -2.22
C PHE A 125 -11.52 2.89 -1.08
N MET A 126 -10.80 3.99 -1.21
CA MET A 126 -10.78 5.07 -0.22
C MET A 126 -12.14 5.77 -0.08
N VAL A 127 -12.86 5.95 -1.20
CA VAL A 127 -14.24 6.49 -1.17
C VAL A 127 -15.19 5.48 -0.53
N GLN A 128 -15.08 4.20 -0.87
CA GLN A 128 -15.88 3.15 -0.25
C GLN A 128 -15.64 3.01 1.26
N LEU A 129 -14.43 3.30 1.74
CA LEU A 129 -14.10 3.38 3.17
C LEU A 129 -14.63 4.65 3.85
N GLY A 130 -15.09 5.64 3.09
CA GLY A 130 -15.54 6.93 3.60
C GLY A 130 -14.40 7.85 4.04
N TRP A 131 -13.15 7.62 3.56
CA TRP A 131 -12.02 8.50 3.86
C TRP A 131 -12.09 9.79 3.08
N PHE A 132 -12.46 9.68 1.81
CA PHE A 132 -12.56 10.80 0.90
C PHE A 132 -13.90 10.78 0.18
N THR A 133 -14.38 11.95 -0.18
CA THR A 133 -15.59 12.10 -0.97
C THR A 133 -15.29 11.89 -2.46
N PRO A 134 -16.28 11.48 -3.27
CA PRO A 134 -16.12 11.43 -4.73
C PRO A 134 -15.65 12.78 -5.31
N GLN A 135 -16.10 13.89 -4.72
CA GLN A 135 -15.73 15.24 -5.16
C GLN A 135 -14.24 15.54 -4.90
N GLU A 136 -13.69 15.18 -3.73
CA GLU A 136 -12.26 15.34 -3.43
C GLU A 136 -11.39 14.55 -4.41
N ILE A 137 -11.79 13.31 -4.74
CA ILE A 137 -11.11 12.48 -5.72
C ILE A 137 -11.18 13.11 -7.12
N ALA A 138 -12.34 13.60 -7.53
CA ALA A 138 -12.52 14.26 -8.82
C ALA A 138 -11.66 15.52 -8.94
N THR A 139 -11.64 16.37 -7.91
CA THR A 139 -10.80 17.57 -7.85
C THR A 139 -9.31 17.22 -7.94
N ALA A 140 -8.83 16.27 -7.16
CA ALA A 140 -7.43 15.83 -7.19
C ALA A 140 -7.03 15.32 -8.60
N ARG A 141 -7.92 14.56 -9.25
CA ARG A 141 -7.68 14.04 -10.60
C ARG A 141 -7.69 15.14 -11.66
N GLN A 142 -8.72 15.99 -11.66
CA GLN A 142 -8.97 16.95 -12.75
C GLN A 142 -8.16 18.23 -12.64
N GLU A 143 -8.00 18.75 -11.43
CA GLU A 143 -7.37 20.04 -11.18
C GLU A 143 -5.90 19.91 -10.78
N GLN A 144 -5.55 18.82 -10.06
CA GLN A 144 -4.20 18.62 -9.54
C GLN A 144 -3.41 17.57 -10.32
N GLY A 145 -4.05 16.86 -11.27
CA GLY A 145 -3.39 15.88 -12.13
C GLY A 145 -2.98 14.58 -11.42
N VAL A 146 -3.59 14.25 -10.29
CA VAL A 146 -3.32 13.00 -9.58
C VAL A 146 -3.86 11.82 -10.40
N VAL A 147 -3.03 10.79 -10.60
CA VAL A 147 -3.42 9.59 -11.34
C VAL A 147 -3.57 8.36 -10.47
N GLY A 148 -3.01 8.37 -9.27
CA GLY A 148 -3.07 7.25 -8.34
C GLY A 148 -2.41 7.55 -7.01
N ASP A 149 -2.42 6.54 -6.15
CA ASP A 149 -1.75 6.55 -4.86
C ASP A 149 -0.95 5.27 -4.61
N LEU A 150 0.09 5.37 -3.80
CA LEU A 150 0.80 4.22 -3.22
C LEU A 150 0.40 4.09 -1.75
N ALA A 151 0.08 2.87 -1.35
CA ALA A 151 -0.27 2.48 0.01
C ALA A 151 -1.51 3.19 0.60
N GLY A 152 -2.31 3.88 -0.25
CA GLY A 152 -3.57 4.53 0.14
C GLY A 152 -3.44 6.01 0.51
N TYR A 153 -2.26 6.65 0.35
CA TYR A 153 -2.07 8.03 0.84
C TYR A 153 -0.92 8.82 0.20
N SER A 154 -0.09 8.21 -0.59
CA SER A 154 0.98 8.91 -1.32
C SER A 154 0.55 9.16 -2.75
N PHE A 155 -0.06 10.32 -2.99
CA PHE A 155 -0.59 10.70 -4.30
C PHE A 155 0.51 11.16 -5.25
N PHE A 156 0.38 10.81 -6.53
CA PHE A 156 1.35 11.15 -7.57
C PHE A 156 0.65 11.41 -8.92
N ASN A 157 1.33 12.19 -9.77
CA ASN A 157 0.89 12.46 -11.13
C ASN A 157 1.47 11.43 -12.12
N ILE A 158 1.10 11.58 -13.41
CA ILE A 158 1.54 10.65 -14.48
C ILE A 158 3.07 10.65 -14.70
N GLN A 159 3.78 11.71 -14.31
CA GLN A 159 5.24 11.79 -14.34
C GLN A 159 5.90 11.13 -13.12
N GLY A 160 5.12 10.59 -12.18
CA GLY A 160 5.60 10.01 -10.94
C GLY A 160 6.01 11.03 -9.88
N LYS A 161 5.69 12.30 -10.06
CA LYS A 161 5.97 13.34 -9.06
C LYS A 161 4.90 13.32 -7.97
N PRO A 162 5.29 13.45 -6.70
CA PRO A 162 4.34 13.62 -5.61
C PRO A 162 3.42 14.81 -5.87
N VAL A 163 2.17 14.68 -5.48
CA VAL A 163 1.18 15.76 -5.51
C VAL A 163 0.62 15.94 -4.12
N ASP A 164 0.81 17.15 -3.58
CA ASP A 164 0.24 17.52 -2.30
C ASP A 164 -1.24 17.83 -2.47
N THR A 165 -2.06 17.15 -1.73
CA THR A 165 -3.52 17.32 -1.69
C THR A 165 -3.97 17.46 -0.25
N VAL A 166 -5.13 18.03 -0.01
CA VAL A 166 -5.75 18.09 1.33
C VAL A 166 -6.01 16.68 1.92
N MET A 167 -5.96 15.65 1.07
CA MET A 167 -6.16 14.26 1.48
C MET A 167 -4.92 13.69 2.19
N ASN A 168 -3.71 14.10 1.79
CA ASN A 168 -2.45 13.63 2.40
C ASN A 168 -2.39 13.91 3.90
N ASP A 169 -2.93 15.04 4.31
CA ASP A 169 -2.86 15.51 5.70
C ASP A 169 -3.88 14.86 6.64
N ARG A 170 -4.62 13.87 6.15
CA ARG A 170 -5.62 13.14 6.94
C ARG A 170 -5.35 11.64 7.05
N VAL A 171 -4.24 11.16 6.49
CA VAL A 171 -3.90 9.73 6.55
C VAL A 171 -2.67 9.50 7.42
N ILE A 172 -2.71 8.43 8.22
CA ILE A 172 -1.62 8.02 9.14
C ILE A 172 -0.97 6.75 8.60
N GLY A 173 0.24 6.90 8.08
CA GLY A 173 1.02 5.82 7.50
C GLY A 173 2.40 6.31 7.05
N LEU A 174 3.16 5.44 6.39
CA LEU A 174 4.49 5.77 5.87
C LEU A 174 4.42 6.78 4.73
N SER A 175 5.34 7.75 4.72
CA SER A 175 5.49 8.66 3.59
C SER A 175 6.10 7.97 2.36
N LEU A 176 5.99 8.61 1.18
CA LEU A 176 6.61 8.13 -0.05
C LEU A 176 8.14 8.02 0.09
N GLU A 177 8.76 8.95 0.82
CA GLU A 177 10.20 8.94 1.09
C GLU A 177 10.59 7.75 1.97
N GLN A 178 9.79 7.46 2.99
CA GLN A 178 10.00 6.29 3.85
C GLN A 178 9.83 4.98 3.07
N LEU A 179 8.84 4.88 2.18
CA LEU A 179 8.70 3.73 1.29
C LEU A 179 9.90 3.59 0.36
N ARG A 180 10.40 4.70 -0.22
CA ARG A 180 11.57 4.69 -1.10
C ARG A 180 12.85 4.22 -0.42
N ALA A 181 12.96 4.39 0.89
CA ALA A 181 14.11 3.95 1.67
C ALA A 181 14.11 2.43 1.94
N ILE A 182 12.98 1.73 1.74
CA ILE A 182 12.87 0.29 1.91
C ILE A 182 13.55 -0.42 0.73
N PRO A 183 14.47 -1.38 0.97
CA PRO A 183 15.27 -2.02 -0.08
C PRO A 183 14.49 -2.77 -1.15
N CYS A 184 13.26 -3.23 -0.85
CA CYS A 184 12.42 -3.93 -1.81
C CYS A 184 10.95 -3.58 -1.59
N VAL A 185 10.36 -2.83 -2.51
CA VAL A 185 8.94 -2.45 -2.50
C VAL A 185 8.18 -3.25 -3.54
N ILE A 186 7.29 -4.12 -3.08
CA ILE A 186 6.41 -4.93 -3.90
C ILE A 186 5.03 -4.26 -3.96
N ALA A 187 4.66 -3.74 -5.12
CA ALA A 187 3.32 -3.19 -5.35
C ALA A 187 2.42 -4.17 -6.09
N ILE A 188 1.16 -4.25 -5.69
CA ILE A 188 0.19 -5.17 -6.28
C ILE A 188 -1.03 -4.40 -6.78
N ALA A 189 -1.35 -4.58 -8.07
CA ALA A 189 -2.47 -3.94 -8.73
C ALA A 189 -3.08 -4.88 -9.78
N SER A 190 -4.26 -5.42 -9.53
CA SER A 190 -4.88 -6.42 -10.41
C SER A 190 -6.03 -5.87 -11.27
N GLU A 191 -6.70 -4.81 -10.82
CA GLU A 191 -7.88 -4.26 -11.47
C GLU A 191 -7.53 -3.59 -12.81
N SER A 192 -8.36 -3.81 -13.84
CA SER A 192 -8.10 -3.35 -15.23
C SER A 192 -8.13 -1.82 -15.40
N THR A 193 -8.68 -1.09 -14.44
CA THR A 193 -8.76 0.38 -14.46
C THR A 193 -7.44 1.07 -14.11
N LYS A 194 -6.44 0.33 -13.64
CA LYS A 194 -5.25 0.89 -12.99
C LYS A 194 -4.07 1.21 -13.91
N ALA A 195 -4.19 1.04 -15.22
CA ALA A 195 -3.05 1.20 -16.14
C ALA A 195 -2.37 2.58 -16.02
N THR A 196 -3.14 3.67 -15.96
CA THR A 196 -2.59 5.03 -15.79
C THR A 196 -1.91 5.21 -14.43
N ALA A 197 -2.55 4.73 -13.36
CA ALA A 197 -1.98 4.76 -12.03
C ALA A 197 -0.68 3.93 -11.95
N ILE A 198 -0.65 2.75 -12.57
CA ILE A 198 0.56 1.90 -12.64
C ILE A 198 1.69 2.64 -13.35
N LEU A 199 1.41 3.30 -14.49
CA LEU A 199 2.43 4.05 -15.21
C LEU A 199 3.04 5.17 -14.36
N GLY A 200 2.19 5.97 -13.71
CA GLY A 200 2.65 7.02 -12.78
C GLY A 200 3.43 6.44 -11.61
N ALA A 201 2.93 5.36 -11.00
CA ALA A 201 3.56 4.70 -9.87
C ALA A 201 4.97 4.16 -10.20
N LEU A 202 5.16 3.53 -11.35
CA LEU A 202 6.49 3.07 -11.81
C LEU A 202 7.47 4.24 -11.98
N ARG A 203 6.98 5.39 -12.44
CA ARG A 203 7.77 6.61 -12.61
C ARG A 203 8.15 7.29 -11.29
N THR A 204 7.50 6.94 -10.18
CA THR A 204 7.94 7.43 -8.84
C THR A 204 9.33 6.92 -8.45
N GLY A 205 9.77 5.81 -9.03
CA GLY A 205 11.01 5.13 -8.65
C GLY A 205 10.97 4.49 -7.26
N VAL A 206 9.77 4.27 -6.70
CA VAL A 206 9.58 3.62 -5.39
C VAL A 206 9.37 2.12 -5.52
N ILE A 207 8.80 1.66 -6.63
CA ILE A 207 8.44 0.26 -6.84
C ILE A 207 9.61 -0.50 -7.45
N ASP A 208 10.09 -1.53 -6.76
CA ASP A 208 11.09 -2.46 -7.26
C ASP A 208 10.45 -3.65 -7.99
N VAL A 209 9.29 -4.07 -7.51
CA VAL A 209 8.56 -5.21 -8.06
C VAL A 209 7.09 -4.87 -8.21
N LEU A 210 6.57 -5.01 -9.43
CA LEU A 210 5.15 -4.87 -9.72
C LEU A 210 4.51 -6.22 -10.00
N ALA A 211 3.49 -6.58 -9.24
CA ALA A 211 2.60 -7.70 -9.54
C ALA A 211 1.28 -7.18 -10.12
N THR A 212 1.05 -7.43 -11.41
CA THR A 212 -0.13 -6.96 -12.11
C THR A 212 -0.63 -7.96 -13.17
N SER A 213 -1.79 -7.70 -13.75
CA SER A 213 -2.31 -8.52 -14.85
C SER A 213 -1.55 -8.28 -16.16
N ALA A 214 -1.52 -9.29 -17.03
CA ALA A 214 -0.93 -9.15 -18.37
C ALA A 214 -1.61 -8.07 -19.21
N SER A 215 -2.91 -7.83 -18.98
CA SER A 215 -3.66 -6.76 -19.66
C SER A 215 -3.18 -5.38 -19.21
N ASN A 216 -3.03 -5.16 -17.90
CA ASN A 216 -2.47 -3.91 -17.38
C ASN A 216 -1.05 -3.67 -17.89
N ALA A 217 -0.20 -4.70 -17.85
CA ALA A 217 1.18 -4.58 -18.34
C ALA A 217 1.23 -4.15 -19.82
N ARG A 218 0.40 -4.76 -20.68
CA ARG A 218 0.27 -4.35 -22.09
C ARG A 218 -0.22 -2.91 -22.24
N SER A 219 -1.24 -2.51 -21.47
CA SER A 219 -1.76 -1.14 -21.51
C SER A 219 -0.69 -0.12 -21.10
N VAL A 220 0.05 -0.39 -20.04
CA VAL A 220 1.15 0.47 -19.57
C VAL A 220 2.25 0.62 -20.63
N ILE A 221 2.67 -0.48 -21.26
CA ILE A 221 3.68 -0.45 -22.34
C ILE A 221 3.18 0.38 -23.53
N ASN A 222 1.92 0.22 -23.94
CA ASN A 222 1.33 0.99 -25.03
C ASN A 222 1.25 2.49 -24.70
N MET A 223 0.83 2.83 -23.47
CA MET A 223 0.80 4.23 -23.01
C MET A 223 2.20 4.85 -22.97
N GLN A 224 3.21 4.09 -22.51
CA GLN A 224 4.60 4.57 -22.48
C GLN A 224 5.17 4.86 -23.88
N LYS A 225 4.74 4.14 -24.91
CA LYS A 225 5.16 4.37 -26.29
C LYS A 225 4.47 5.55 -26.96
N ALA A 226 3.31 5.96 -26.45
CA ALA A 226 2.50 7.05 -26.99
C ALA A 226 2.81 8.42 -26.36
N LEU A 227 3.56 8.45 -25.28
CA LEU A 227 4.04 9.65 -24.57
C LEU A 227 5.48 9.99 -24.93
#